data_4e43f5f22890efc7f5094069267a98db
#
_entry.id   4e43f5f22890efc7f5094069267a98db
#
_cell.length_a   1.000
_cell.length_b   1.000
_cell.length_c   1.000
_cell.angle_alpha   90.00
_cell.angle_beta   90.00
_cell.angle_gamma   90.00
#
_symmetry.space_group_name_H-M   'P 1'
#
loop_
_entity.id
_entity.type
_entity.pdbx_description
1 polymer ?
#
loop_
_entity_poly.entity_id
_entity_poly.type
_entity_poly.pdbx_seq_one_letter_code
_entity_poly.pdbx_strand_id
1 'polypeptide(L)'
;MTGVKRLIQTAKAEVGYLEKASCADLDSKTKNAGNQNYTKYWRDIAPNYQGQPWCACFVTWCIAKTFGREWVKPLLLHDPFVYCPTLARLFPLHATPKAGDIVLFYRGGSFVHTGIVTKVSGDTFWTVEGNTSNGHAIITNGGAVCEKQYQNSALPGTKFVRPGYANIKEGLTVEQYEELKQEIRDLTETVKILAVELHDLKYPMIYNYVDKNMPVWARAAVKWAMDSGILKGDGDGLNLNDKDLRTITMLWRLWGK
;
A
#
# COMPACT_ATOMS: atom_id res chain seq x y z
N MET A 1 -12.73 0.20 -9.33
CA MET A 1 -12.39 1.22 -10.38
C MET A 1 -11.07 0.82 -11.01
N THR A 2 -10.92 0.82 -12.34
CA THR A 2 -9.66 0.39 -13.00
C THR A 2 -8.51 1.36 -12.70
N GLY A 3 -7.26 0.86 -12.70
CA GLY A 3 -6.07 1.67 -12.46
C GLY A 3 -6.00 2.90 -13.41
N VAL A 4 -6.36 2.72 -14.67
CA VAL A 4 -6.45 3.83 -15.66
C VAL A 4 -7.43 4.92 -15.20
N LYS A 5 -8.63 4.56 -14.75
CA LYS A 5 -9.63 5.54 -14.28
C LYS A 5 -9.13 6.31 -13.06
N ARG A 6 -8.45 5.63 -12.13
CA ARG A 6 -7.86 6.26 -10.94
C ARG A 6 -6.78 7.27 -11.32
N LEU A 7 -5.86 6.90 -12.23
CA LEU A 7 -4.81 7.79 -12.73
C LEU A 7 -5.39 9.05 -13.38
N ILE A 8 -6.39 8.88 -14.26
CA ILE A 8 -7.06 9.99 -14.93
C ILE A 8 -7.74 10.92 -13.90
N GLN A 9 -8.39 10.38 -12.89
CA GLN A 9 -8.99 11.20 -11.81
C GLN A 9 -7.94 12.00 -11.04
N THR A 10 -6.82 11.37 -10.67
CA THR A 10 -5.72 12.05 -9.97
C THR A 10 -5.19 13.21 -10.84
N ALA A 11 -4.93 12.96 -12.11
CA ALA A 11 -4.44 14.01 -13.02
C ALA A 11 -5.46 15.16 -13.19
N LYS A 12 -6.74 14.85 -13.39
CA LYS A 12 -7.81 15.85 -13.54
C LYS A 12 -8.03 16.67 -12.28
N ALA A 13 -7.85 16.07 -11.10
CA ALA A 13 -7.94 16.79 -9.83
C ALA A 13 -6.88 17.90 -9.70
N GLU A 14 -5.80 17.85 -10.44
CA GLU A 14 -4.74 18.85 -10.44
C GLU A 14 -4.97 20.02 -11.42
N VAL A 15 -5.91 19.91 -12.33
CA VAL A 15 -6.21 20.99 -13.31
C VAL A 15 -6.46 22.31 -12.59
N GLY A 16 -5.82 23.37 -13.09
CA GLY A 16 -5.82 24.71 -12.50
C GLY A 16 -4.72 24.95 -11.48
N TYR A 17 -3.82 23.98 -11.22
CA TYR A 17 -2.61 24.22 -10.45
C TYR A 17 -1.68 25.15 -11.25
N LEU A 18 -1.14 26.18 -10.59
CA LEU A 18 -0.15 27.12 -11.13
C LEU A 18 1.18 26.88 -10.40
N GLU A 19 2.29 26.88 -11.15
CA GLU A 19 3.62 26.87 -10.57
C GLU A 19 3.86 28.11 -9.70
N LYS A 20 4.84 28.05 -8.84
CA LYS A 20 5.08 29.07 -7.82
C LYS A 20 6.31 29.91 -8.12
N ALA A 21 6.30 31.12 -7.56
CA ALA A 21 7.46 32.01 -7.56
C ALA A 21 8.56 31.53 -6.61
N SER A 22 8.25 30.67 -5.64
CA SER A 22 9.17 30.13 -4.64
C SER A 22 8.65 28.83 -4.03
N CYS A 23 9.34 28.27 -3.08
CA CYS A 23 8.91 27.09 -2.31
C CYS A 23 7.74 27.36 -1.33
N ALA A 24 7.18 28.56 -1.27
CA ALA A 24 6.02 28.86 -0.45
C ALA A 24 4.71 28.43 -1.13
N ASP A 25 3.70 28.06 -0.33
CA ASP A 25 2.34 27.72 -0.76
C ASP A 25 2.25 26.62 -1.85
N LEU A 26 3.19 25.69 -1.89
CA LEU A 26 3.26 24.64 -2.91
C LEU A 26 1.99 23.78 -3.01
N ASP A 27 1.25 23.60 -1.92
CA ASP A 27 0.02 22.80 -1.91
C ASP A 27 -1.21 23.60 -2.38
N SER A 28 -1.17 24.91 -2.39
CA SER A 28 -2.24 25.73 -2.94
C SER A 28 -2.23 25.69 -4.48
N LYS A 29 -3.41 25.57 -5.10
CA LYS A 29 -3.46 25.64 -6.57
C LYS A 29 -3.04 26.99 -7.13
N THR A 30 -3.36 28.10 -6.47
CA THR A 30 -3.25 29.44 -7.07
C THR A 30 -2.41 30.42 -6.26
N LYS A 31 -2.25 30.25 -4.95
CA LYS A 31 -1.40 31.13 -4.13
C LYS A 31 0.05 31.08 -4.59
N ASN A 32 0.77 32.20 -4.42
CA ASN A 32 2.17 32.35 -4.80
C ASN A 32 2.47 31.95 -6.25
N ALA A 33 1.50 32.14 -7.16
CA ALA A 33 1.69 31.84 -8.58
C ALA A 33 2.84 32.66 -9.17
N GLY A 34 3.64 32.03 -10.02
CA GLY A 34 4.80 32.66 -10.66
C GLY A 34 5.24 31.91 -11.91
N ASN A 35 6.47 32.11 -12.33
CA ASN A 35 7.08 31.50 -13.51
C ASN A 35 8.47 30.90 -13.22
N GLN A 36 8.66 30.42 -11.99
CA GLN A 36 9.96 29.92 -11.54
C GLN A 36 10.02 28.40 -11.41
N ASN A 37 9.03 27.67 -11.97
CA ASN A 37 8.95 26.20 -11.95
C ASN A 37 8.99 25.57 -10.56
N TYR A 38 8.67 26.31 -9.48
CA TYR A 38 8.51 25.71 -8.16
C TYR A 38 7.16 25.03 -8.07
N THR A 39 7.16 23.73 -7.70
CA THR A 39 5.94 22.94 -7.62
C THR A 39 5.97 21.94 -6.48
N LYS A 40 4.78 21.56 -5.99
CA LYS A 40 4.65 20.39 -5.09
C LYS A 40 5.10 19.09 -5.76
N TYR A 41 4.98 19.00 -7.08
CA TYR A 41 5.39 17.79 -7.82
C TYR A 41 6.91 17.55 -7.68
N TRP A 42 7.73 18.59 -7.86
CA TRP A 42 9.16 18.51 -7.60
C TRP A 42 9.47 18.23 -6.13
N ARG A 43 8.78 18.91 -5.20
CA ARG A 43 8.97 18.67 -3.75
C ARG A 43 8.79 17.19 -3.39
N ASP A 44 7.73 16.57 -3.91
CA ASP A 44 7.32 15.23 -3.54
C ASP A 44 8.11 14.13 -4.29
N ILE A 45 8.61 14.43 -5.49
CA ILE A 45 9.26 13.45 -6.37
C ILE A 45 10.78 13.56 -6.35
N ALA A 46 11.31 14.75 -6.57
CA ALA A 46 12.74 15.01 -6.69
C ALA A 46 13.06 16.48 -6.35
N PRO A 47 13.10 16.85 -5.06
CA PRO A 47 13.18 18.24 -4.60
C PRO A 47 14.42 18.99 -5.11
N ASN A 48 15.49 18.28 -5.44
CA ASN A 48 16.72 18.88 -5.99
C ASN A 48 16.53 19.45 -7.41
N TYR A 49 15.39 19.16 -8.07
CA TYR A 49 15.07 19.68 -9.40
C TYR A 49 14.07 20.85 -9.37
N GLN A 50 13.74 21.41 -8.20
CA GLN A 50 12.92 22.62 -8.13
C GLN A 50 13.48 23.71 -9.06
N GLY A 51 12.59 24.40 -9.76
CA GLY A 51 12.97 25.40 -10.75
C GLY A 51 13.20 24.85 -12.17
N GLN A 52 13.14 23.56 -12.38
CA GLN A 52 13.26 22.95 -13.70
C GLN A 52 11.89 22.68 -14.35
N PRO A 53 11.79 22.55 -15.70
CA PRO A 53 10.55 22.15 -16.38
C PRO A 53 9.99 20.85 -15.81
N TRP A 54 8.71 20.82 -15.49
CA TRP A 54 8.12 19.78 -14.63
C TRP A 54 7.03 18.91 -15.28
N CYS A 55 6.88 18.91 -16.61
CA CYS A 55 5.88 18.07 -17.29
C CYS A 55 6.05 16.58 -17.02
N ALA A 56 7.27 16.06 -17.11
CA ALA A 56 7.56 14.65 -16.82
C ALA A 56 7.46 14.33 -15.32
N CYS A 57 7.89 15.24 -14.46
CA CYS A 57 7.72 15.13 -13.01
C CYS A 57 6.24 15.05 -12.62
N PHE A 58 5.37 15.83 -13.24
CA PHE A 58 3.92 15.78 -13.05
C PHE A 58 3.36 14.38 -13.33
N VAL A 59 3.75 13.77 -14.46
CA VAL A 59 3.34 12.38 -14.79
C VAL A 59 3.81 11.41 -13.70
N THR A 60 5.06 11.51 -13.28
CA THR A 60 5.61 10.69 -12.18
C THR A 60 4.82 10.87 -10.89
N TRP A 61 4.51 12.12 -10.54
CA TRP A 61 3.73 12.45 -9.34
C TRP A 61 2.31 11.85 -9.40
N CYS A 62 1.64 11.97 -10.54
CA CYS A 62 0.30 11.39 -10.74
C CYS A 62 0.32 9.87 -10.51
N ILE A 63 1.32 9.17 -11.02
CA ILE A 63 1.49 7.73 -10.81
C ILE A 63 1.76 7.42 -9.34
N ALA A 64 2.72 8.11 -8.72
CA ALA A 64 3.05 7.93 -7.30
C ALA A 64 1.86 8.21 -6.38
N LYS A 65 1.10 9.28 -6.68
CA LYS A 65 -0.10 9.66 -5.91
C LYS A 65 -1.25 8.66 -6.06
N THR A 66 -1.38 8.05 -7.24
CA THR A 66 -2.47 7.12 -7.54
C THR A 66 -2.23 5.71 -7.00
N PHE A 67 -0.99 5.23 -7.09
CA PHE A 67 -0.66 3.82 -6.89
C PHE A 67 0.34 3.57 -5.76
N GLY A 68 1.00 4.61 -5.26
CA GLY A 68 2.15 4.51 -4.36
C GLY A 68 3.48 4.74 -5.08
N ARG A 69 4.48 5.24 -4.34
CA ARG A 69 5.81 5.54 -4.89
C ARG A 69 6.51 4.30 -5.45
N GLU A 70 6.29 3.17 -4.84
CA GLU A 70 6.81 1.85 -5.22
C GLU A 70 6.39 1.42 -6.63
N TRP A 71 5.29 1.96 -7.16
CA TRP A 71 4.79 1.65 -8.49
C TRP A 71 5.37 2.52 -9.61
N VAL A 72 6.11 3.58 -9.29
CA VAL A 72 6.71 4.46 -10.32
C VAL A 72 7.65 3.68 -11.21
N LYS A 73 8.64 2.99 -10.64
CA LYS A 73 9.61 2.20 -11.42
C LYS A 73 8.99 1.03 -12.19
N PRO A 74 8.07 0.22 -11.62
CA PRO A 74 7.39 -0.84 -12.37
C PRO A 74 6.56 -0.32 -13.56
N LEU A 75 5.93 0.85 -13.44
CA LEU A 75 5.05 1.41 -14.45
C LEU A 75 5.77 2.27 -15.49
N LEU A 76 6.84 2.96 -15.13
CA LEU A 76 7.59 3.85 -16.01
C LEU A 76 8.96 3.30 -16.44
N LEU A 77 9.36 2.12 -15.92
CA LEU A 77 10.67 1.52 -16.09
C LEU A 77 11.84 2.43 -15.67
N HIS A 78 11.51 3.55 -15.04
CA HIS A 78 12.45 4.58 -14.55
C HIS A 78 11.86 5.30 -13.33
N ASP A 79 12.69 5.66 -12.36
CA ASP A 79 12.28 6.43 -11.18
C ASP A 79 13.40 7.39 -10.74
N PRO A 80 13.12 8.68 -10.71
CA PRO A 80 11.94 9.36 -11.22
C PRO A 80 11.99 9.57 -12.76
N PHE A 81 10.83 9.54 -13.44
CA PHE A 81 10.73 10.01 -14.80
C PHE A 81 10.65 11.54 -14.80
N VAL A 82 11.69 12.19 -15.29
CA VAL A 82 11.85 13.67 -15.28
C VAL A 82 12.30 14.23 -16.62
N TYR A 83 12.59 13.38 -17.60
CA TYR A 83 13.07 13.77 -18.91
C TYR A 83 12.35 13.00 -20.03
N CYS A 84 11.60 13.69 -20.89
CA CYS A 84 10.69 13.09 -21.87
C CYS A 84 11.31 12.00 -22.77
N PRO A 85 12.53 12.16 -23.33
CA PRO A 85 13.15 11.12 -24.15
C PRO A 85 13.43 9.81 -23.41
N THR A 86 13.43 9.78 -22.09
CA THR A 86 13.71 8.56 -21.31
C THR A 86 12.70 7.48 -21.61
N LEU A 87 11.41 7.75 -21.58
CA LEU A 87 10.37 6.74 -21.85
C LEU A 87 10.42 6.24 -23.29
N ALA A 88 10.78 7.10 -24.23
CA ALA A 88 10.89 6.73 -25.64
C ALA A 88 11.96 5.65 -25.89
N ARG A 89 12.96 5.54 -25.00
CA ARG A 89 14.02 4.53 -25.08
C ARG A 89 13.67 3.25 -24.33
N LEU A 90 12.75 3.32 -23.38
CA LEU A 90 12.44 2.21 -22.46
C LEU A 90 11.19 1.43 -22.90
N PHE A 91 10.32 2.03 -23.69
CA PHE A 91 9.03 1.46 -24.04
C PHE A 91 8.84 1.27 -25.55
N PRO A 92 8.05 0.27 -25.97
CA PRO A 92 7.44 0.26 -27.29
C PRO A 92 6.59 1.52 -27.52
N LEU A 93 6.80 2.19 -28.63
CA LEU A 93 6.10 3.44 -28.95
C LEU A 93 4.90 3.13 -29.87
N HIS A 94 3.71 3.59 -29.43
CA HIS A 94 2.48 3.43 -30.19
C HIS A 94 2.19 4.71 -31.00
N ALA A 95 1.66 4.55 -32.21
CA ALA A 95 1.23 5.67 -33.05
C ALA A 95 -0.19 6.14 -32.73
N THR A 96 -1.00 5.31 -32.05
CA THR A 96 -2.40 5.62 -31.71
C THR A 96 -2.58 5.68 -30.21
N PRO A 97 -3.27 6.75 -29.71
CA PRO A 97 -3.51 6.92 -28.28
C PRO A 97 -4.53 5.93 -27.72
N LYS A 98 -4.40 5.64 -26.43
CA LYS A 98 -5.45 5.05 -25.59
C LYS A 98 -5.54 5.83 -24.27
N ALA A 99 -6.71 5.83 -23.66
CA ALA A 99 -6.87 6.42 -22.32
C ALA A 99 -5.92 5.74 -21.31
N GLY A 100 -5.21 6.54 -20.53
CA GLY A 100 -4.16 6.10 -19.62
C GLY A 100 -2.75 6.07 -20.23
N ASP A 101 -2.60 6.18 -21.54
CA ASP A 101 -1.29 6.31 -22.16
C ASP A 101 -0.58 7.59 -21.70
N ILE A 102 0.75 7.57 -21.70
CA ILE A 102 1.58 8.76 -21.55
C ILE A 102 1.95 9.23 -22.94
N VAL A 103 1.51 10.43 -23.33
CA VAL A 103 1.87 11.03 -24.60
C VAL A 103 3.26 11.64 -24.55
N LEU A 104 4.04 11.42 -25.57
CA LEU A 104 5.35 12.03 -25.82
C LEU A 104 5.24 12.89 -27.08
N PHE A 105 5.15 14.20 -26.88
CA PHE A 105 5.05 15.17 -27.99
C PHE A 105 6.41 15.37 -28.64
N TYR A 106 6.44 15.21 -29.97
CA TYR A 106 7.64 15.32 -30.77
C TYR A 106 7.72 16.67 -31.46
N ARG A 107 8.85 17.39 -31.36
CA ARG A 107 9.13 18.63 -32.04
C ARG A 107 10.64 18.82 -32.19
N GLY A 108 11.08 19.31 -33.34
CA GLY A 108 12.50 19.66 -33.54
C GLY A 108 13.48 18.50 -33.35
N GLY A 109 13.09 17.28 -33.73
CA GLY A 109 13.99 16.12 -33.64
C GLY A 109 13.98 15.42 -32.29
N SER A 110 13.18 15.85 -31.31
CA SER A 110 13.17 15.26 -29.96
C SER A 110 11.77 15.23 -29.34
N PHE A 111 11.60 14.44 -28.28
CA PHE A 111 10.41 14.48 -27.41
C PHE A 111 10.57 15.61 -26.39
N VAL A 112 9.75 16.64 -26.52
CA VAL A 112 9.92 17.91 -25.79
C VAL A 112 8.91 18.14 -24.68
N HIS A 113 7.81 17.36 -24.68
CA HIS A 113 6.73 17.52 -23.70
C HIS A 113 5.98 16.21 -23.48
N THR A 114 5.22 16.12 -22.40
CA THR A 114 4.47 14.91 -22.02
C THR A 114 3.23 15.25 -21.21
N GLY A 115 2.28 14.31 -21.19
CA GLY A 115 1.08 14.36 -20.38
C GLY A 115 0.40 13.00 -20.30
N ILE A 116 -0.75 12.94 -19.67
CA ILE A 116 -1.56 11.72 -19.50
C ILE A 116 -2.78 11.82 -20.41
N VAL A 117 -2.97 10.82 -21.29
CA VAL A 117 -4.15 10.73 -22.16
C VAL A 117 -5.37 10.37 -21.31
N THR A 118 -6.40 11.21 -21.35
CA THR A 118 -7.60 11.04 -20.53
C THR A 118 -8.78 10.46 -21.29
N LYS A 119 -8.86 10.71 -22.60
CA LYS A 119 -9.95 10.26 -23.46
C LYS A 119 -9.46 10.19 -24.91
N VAL A 120 -10.07 9.30 -25.69
CA VAL A 120 -9.86 9.19 -27.16
C VAL A 120 -11.22 9.05 -27.82
N SER A 121 -11.40 9.72 -28.96
CA SER A 121 -12.59 9.62 -29.83
C SER A 121 -12.17 9.83 -31.28
N GLY A 122 -12.12 8.78 -32.08
CA GLY A 122 -11.59 8.82 -33.46
C GLY A 122 -10.13 9.31 -33.46
N ASP A 123 -9.85 10.33 -34.27
CA ASP A 123 -8.52 10.95 -34.33
C ASP A 123 -8.24 11.92 -33.18
N THR A 124 -9.26 12.29 -32.41
CA THR A 124 -9.12 13.25 -31.32
C THR A 124 -8.76 12.56 -30.01
N PHE A 125 -7.80 13.14 -29.28
CA PHE A 125 -7.49 12.72 -27.94
C PHE A 125 -7.38 13.93 -26.98
N TRP A 126 -7.66 13.67 -25.71
CA TRP A 126 -7.56 14.65 -24.60
C TRP A 126 -6.47 14.24 -23.65
N THR A 127 -5.81 15.24 -23.09
CA THR A 127 -4.73 15.04 -22.12
C THR A 127 -4.95 15.90 -20.88
N VAL A 128 -4.28 15.53 -19.80
CA VAL A 128 -3.92 16.44 -18.70
C VAL A 128 -2.41 16.55 -18.68
N GLU A 129 -1.92 17.77 -18.72
CA GLU A 129 -0.50 18.11 -18.86
C GLU A 129 -0.06 19.07 -17.76
N GLY A 130 1.09 18.82 -17.17
CA GLY A 130 1.79 19.78 -16.29
C GLY A 130 2.78 20.63 -17.07
N ASN A 131 3.16 21.77 -16.52
CA ASN A 131 4.08 22.73 -17.13
C ASN A 131 3.62 23.21 -18.51
N THR A 132 2.34 23.45 -18.65
CA THR A 132 1.71 23.88 -19.91
C THR A 132 0.85 25.12 -19.66
N SER A 133 0.17 25.59 -20.69
CA SER A 133 -0.84 26.64 -20.58
C SER A 133 -2.08 26.30 -21.42
N ASN A 134 -3.16 27.03 -21.21
CA ASN A 134 -4.40 26.85 -21.97
C ASN A 134 -4.19 26.96 -23.48
N GLY A 135 -5.12 26.40 -24.27
CA GLY A 135 -5.10 26.38 -25.73
C GLY A 135 -4.65 25.06 -26.33
N HIS A 136 -4.60 25.01 -27.67
CA HIS A 136 -4.36 23.76 -28.42
C HIS A 136 -2.88 23.54 -28.80
N ALA A 137 -2.01 24.52 -28.58
CA ALA A 137 -0.59 24.40 -28.90
C ALA A 137 0.15 23.56 -27.87
N ILE A 138 1.18 22.81 -28.28
CA ILE A 138 2.14 22.16 -27.37
C ILE A 138 2.98 23.27 -26.73
N ILE A 139 2.86 23.44 -25.44
CA ILE A 139 3.61 24.41 -24.64
C ILE A 139 4.52 23.65 -23.70
N THR A 140 5.80 23.93 -23.72
CA THR A 140 6.84 23.18 -22.99
C THR A 140 7.26 23.82 -21.67
N ASN A 141 6.82 25.06 -21.42
CA ASN A 141 7.05 25.80 -20.17
C ASN A 141 5.94 26.84 -19.98
N GLY A 142 4.75 26.39 -19.64
CA GLY A 142 3.54 27.22 -19.53
C GLY A 142 3.04 27.47 -18.12
N GLY A 143 3.65 26.86 -17.11
CA GLY A 143 3.43 27.14 -15.71
C GLY A 143 2.16 26.57 -15.07
N ALA A 144 1.33 25.83 -15.79
CA ALA A 144 0.06 25.33 -15.26
C ALA A 144 -0.18 23.84 -15.51
N VAL A 145 -1.14 23.27 -14.78
CA VAL A 145 -1.78 21.99 -15.15
C VAL A 145 -3.07 22.30 -15.91
N CYS A 146 -3.14 21.85 -17.17
CA CYS A 146 -4.27 22.08 -18.05
C CYS A 146 -4.81 20.78 -18.66
N GLU A 147 -6.13 20.73 -18.87
CA GLU A 147 -6.76 19.77 -19.78
C GLU A 147 -6.65 20.31 -21.21
N LYS A 148 -6.21 19.48 -22.16
CA LYS A 148 -5.96 19.86 -23.54
C LYS A 148 -6.57 18.86 -24.50
N GLN A 149 -6.72 19.28 -25.77
CA GLN A 149 -7.29 18.45 -26.83
C GLN A 149 -6.44 18.58 -28.08
N TYR A 150 -6.23 17.47 -28.78
CA TYR A 150 -5.44 17.39 -30.00
C TYR A 150 -6.06 16.44 -31.02
N GLN A 151 -5.73 16.67 -32.30
CA GLN A 151 -5.91 15.68 -33.36
C GLN A 151 -4.59 14.95 -33.57
N ASN A 152 -4.62 13.63 -33.52
CA ASN A 152 -3.41 12.80 -33.63
C ASN A 152 -2.73 12.95 -35.00
N SER A 153 -3.52 13.03 -36.08
CA SER A 153 -3.03 13.24 -37.44
C SER A 153 -2.30 14.59 -37.62
N ALA A 154 -2.61 15.59 -36.78
CA ALA A 154 -1.97 16.92 -36.83
C ALA A 154 -0.63 16.99 -36.08
N LEU A 155 -0.21 15.90 -35.40
CA LEU A 155 0.99 15.85 -34.55
C LEU A 155 2.00 14.77 -35.02
N PRO A 156 2.62 14.97 -36.21
CA PRO A 156 3.56 13.98 -36.74
C PRO A 156 4.75 13.73 -35.78
N GLY A 157 5.14 12.48 -35.62
CA GLY A 157 6.22 12.09 -34.72
C GLY A 157 5.81 11.90 -33.25
N THR A 158 4.67 12.41 -32.82
CA THR A 158 4.13 12.16 -31.46
C THR A 158 3.88 10.68 -31.25
N LYS A 159 4.20 10.18 -30.07
CA LYS A 159 4.09 8.77 -29.69
C LYS A 159 3.42 8.62 -28.35
N PHE A 160 2.96 7.39 -28.09
CA PHE A 160 2.27 7.05 -26.85
C PHE A 160 2.97 5.87 -26.19
N VAL A 161 3.22 6.01 -24.91
CA VAL A 161 3.74 4.93 -24.04
C VAL A 161 2.58 4.35 -23.25
N ARG A 162 2.51 3.04 -23.15
CA ARG A 162 1.41 2.33 -22.50
C ARG A 162 1.90 1.55 -21.30
N PRO A 163 1.87 2.12 -20.08
CA PRO A 163 2.24 1.39 -18.88
C PRO A 163 1.30 0.23 -18.58
N GLY A 164 1.82 -0.82 -17.96
CA GLY A 164 1.09 -2.05 -17.67
C GLY A 164 0.20 -1.96 -16.42
N TYR A 165 -0.82 -1.12 -16.42
CA TYR A 165 -1.72 -0.91 -15.26
C TYR A 165 -2.49 -2.16 -14.83
N ALA A 166 -2.63 -3.18 -15.69
CA ALA A 166 -3.29 -4.44 -15.36
C ALA A 166 -2.55 -5.25 -14.27
N ASN A 167 -1.25 -4.99 -14.10
CA ASN A 167 -0.43 -5.63 -13.08
C ASN A 167 -0.59 -5.01 -11.69
N ILE A 168 -1.26 -3.87 -11.60
CA ILE A 168 -1.57 -3.24 -10.33
C ILE A 168 -2.80 -3.96 -9.78
N LYS A 169 -2.60 -4.82 -8.79
CA LYS A 169 -3.72 -5.30 -7.99
C LYS A 169 -4.41 -4.07 -7.42
N GLU A 170 -5.73 -3.99 -7.57
CA GLU A 170 -6.51 -2.94 -6.91
C GLU A 170 -6.13 -2.97 -5.43
N GLY A 171 -5.64 -1.85 -4.93
CA GLY A 171 -5.42 -1.70 -3.50
C GLY A 171 -6.74 -1.99 -2.80
N LEU A 172 -6.70 -2.65 -1.66
CA LEU A 172 -7.87 -2.92 -0.83
C LEU A 172 -8.69 -1.63 -0.69
N THR A 173 -10.00 -1.73 -0.83
CA THR A 173 -10.87 -0.63 -0.42
C THR A 173 -10.65 -0.36 1.07
N VAL A 174 -11.05 0.80 1.56
CA VAL A 174 -10.96 1.10 3.00
C VAL A 174 -11.72 0.03 3.81
N GLU A 175 -12.87 -0.41 3.31
CA GLU A 175 -13.66 -1.49 3.92
C GLU A 175 -12.87 -2.81 3.95
N GLN A 176 -12.32 -3.25 2.82
CA GLN A 176 -11.49 -4.47 2.73
C GLN A 176 -10.23 -4.38 3.61
N TYR A 177 -9.63 -3.19 3.73
CA TYR A 177 -8.49 -2.98 4.61
C TYR A 177 -8.88 -3.13 6.09
N GLU A 178 -10.00 -2.55 6.51
CA GLU A 178 -10.47 -2.67 7.90
C GLU A 178 -10.95 -4.11 8.21
N GLU A 179 -11.60 -4.80 7.27
CA GLU A 179 -11.94 -6.22 7.38
C GLU A 179 -10.68 -7.08 7.59
N LEU A 180 -9.68 -6.94 6.71
CA LEU A 180 -8.43 -7.68 6.81
C LEU A 180 -7.70 -7.40 8.13
N LYS A 181 -7.73 -6.16 8.57
CA LYS A 181 -7.13 -5.74 9.85
C LYS A 181 -7.87 -6.35 11.05
N GLN A 182 -9.19 -6.53 10.95
CA GLN A 182 -9.97 -7.23 11.97
C GLN A 182 -9.64 -8.72 11.97
N GLU A 183 -9.59 -9.38 10.82
CA GLU A 183 -9.18 -10.78 10.70
C GLU A 183 -7.80 -11.05 11.29
N ILE A 184 -6.84 -10.16 11.04
CA ILE A 184 -5.50 -10.26 11.63
C ILE A 184 -5.55 -10.16 13.16
N ARG A 185 -6.38 -9.29 13.73
CA ARG A 185 -6.57 -9.20 15.18
C ARG A 185 -7.14 -10.50 15.76
N ASP A 186 -8.18 -11.03 15.12
CA ASP A 186 -8.88 -12.23 15.56
C ASP A 186 -7.96 -13.47 15.49
N LEU A 187 -7.20 -13.60 14.41
CA LEU A 187 -6.18 -14.64 14.25
C LEU A 187 -5.07 -14.52 15.31
N THR A 188 -4.64 -13.29 15.58
CA THR A 188 -3.60 -13.04 16.61
C THR A 188 -4.08 -13.47 17.99
N GLU A 189 -5.33 -13.19 18.33
CA GLU A 189 -5.91 -13.63 19.61
C GLU A 189 -6.07 -15.15 19.67
N THR A 190 -6.54 -15.75 18.60
CA THR A 190 -6.64 -17.22 18.47
C THR A 190 -5.28 -17.90 18.66
N VAL A 191 -4.23 -17.37 18.04
CA VAL A 191 -2.86 -17.89 18.19
C VAL A 191 -2.38 -17.78 19.65
N LYS A 192 -2.70 -16.70 20.36
CA LYS A 192 -2.36 -16.55 21.78
C LYS A 192 -3.05 -17.62 22.66
N ILE A 193 -4.36 -17.83 22.42
CA ILE A 193 -5.13 -18.84 23.16
C ILE A 193 -4.52 -20.23 22.91
N LEU A 194 -4.29 -20.60 21.66
CA LEU A 194 -3.70 -21.88 21.29
C LEU A 194 -2.28 -22.06 21.85
N ALA A 195 -1.50 -21.00 21.94
CA ALA A 195 -0.17 -21.03 22.53
C ALA A 195 -0.21 -21.34 24.04
N VAL A 196 -1.19 -20.78 24.77
CA VAL A 196 -1.41 -21.09 26.19
C VAL A 196 -1.86 -22.53 26.36
N GLU A 197 -2.85 -22.97 25.57
CA GLU A 197 -3.33 -24.36 25.62
C GLU A 197 -2.22 -25.38 25.31
N LEU A 198 -1.40 -25.08 24.31
CA LEU A 198 -0.24 -25.91 23.95
C LEU A 198 0.81 -25.96 25.09
N HIS A 199 1.05 -24.81 25.73
CA HIS A 199 1.94 -24.72 26.86
C HIS A 199 1.44 -25.60 28.00
N ASP A 200 0.16 -25.51 28.36
CA ASP A 200 -0.44 -26.29 29.45
C ASP A 200 -0.46 -27.79 29.16
N LEU A 201 -0.67 -28.17 27.88
CA LEU A 201 -0.55 -29.56 27.42
C LEU A 201 0.89 -30.10 27.52
N LYS A 202 1.87 -29.27 27.16
CA LYS A 202 3.27 -29.64 27.12
C LYS A 202 3.93 -29.61 28.51
N TYR A 203 3.47 -28.71 29.37
CA TYR A 203 3.98 -28.51 30.71
C TYR A 203 2.82 -28.49 31.70
N PRO A 204 2.15 -29.64 31.92
CA PRO A 204 1.06 -29.72 32.89
C PRO A 204 1.55 -29.35 34.27
N MET A 205 0.71 -28.63 35.04
CA MET A 205 1.04 -28.34 36.43
C MET A 205 1.20 -29.62 37.21
N ILE A 206 2.33 -29.76 37.90
CA ILE A 206 2.66 -30.92 38.75
C ILE A 206 2.52 -30.53 40.20
N TYR A 207 1.78 -31.32 40.95
CA TYR A 207 1.54 -31.17 42.38
C TYR A 207 2.36 -32.21 43.15
N ASN A 208 3.40 -31.76 43.83
CA ASN A 208 4.28 -32.63 44.61
C ASN A 208 3.89 -32.73 46.09
N TYR A 209 3.08 -31.77 46.57
CA TYR A 209 2.68 -31.69 47.97
C TYR A 209 1.21 -31.32 48.10
N VAL A 210 0.57 -31.76 49.21
CA VAL A 210 -0.78 -31.31 49.55
C VAL A 210 -0.69 -29.97 50.28
N ASP A 211 -0.56 -28.92 49.50
CA ASP A 211 -0.35 -27.56 49.99
C ASP A 211 -1.36 -26.57 49.36
N LYS A 212 -1.09 -25.25 49.51
CA LYS A 212 -1.95 -24.20 48.98
C LYS A 212 -2.00 -24.16 47.44
N ASN A 213 -1.03 -24.76 46.73
CA ASN A 213 -0.96 -24.77 45.26
C ASN A 213 -1.85 -25.89 44.70
N MET A 214 -2.08 -26.99 45.47
CA MET A 214 -3.02 -28.03 45.07
C MET A 214 -4.47 -27.53 45.16
N PRO A 215 -5.33 -27.78 44.13
CA PRO A 215 -6.74 -27.40 44.17
C PRO A 215 -7.46 -27.91 45.41
N VAL A 216 -8.26 -27.04 46.06
CA VAL A 216 -8.95 -27.34 47.30
C VAL A 216 -9.78 -28.62 47.22
N TRP A 217 -10.46 -28.83 46.07
CA TRP A 217 -11.32 -30.01 45.83
C TRP A 217 -10.55 -31.35 45.83
N ALA A 218 -9.26 -31.34 45.55
CA ALA A 218 -8.43 -32.56 45.48
C ALA A 218 -7.72 -32.91 46.80
N ARG A 219 -7.45 -31.91 47.64
CA ARG A 219 -6.58 -32.08 48.83
C ARG A 219 -7.02 -33.22 49.77
N ALA A 220 -8.33 -33.32 50.05
CA ALA A 220 -8.86 -34.36 50.92
C ALA A 220 -8.70 -35.77 50.30
N ALA A 221 -8.94 -35.89 49.02
CA ALA A 221 -8.79 -37.13 48.29
C ALA A 221 -7.35 -37.58 48.16
N VAL A 222 -6.42 -36.66 47.87
CA VAL A 222 -4.99 -36.97 47.83
C VAL A 222 -4.47 -37.37 49.20
N LYS A 223 -4.86 -36.66 50.26
CA LYS A 223 -4.50 -37.03 51.64
C LYS A 223 -5.01 -38.41 51.99
N TRP A 224 -6.28 -38.74 51.71
CA TRP A 224 -6.83 -40.08 51.90
C TRP A 224 -6.02 -41.15 51.15
N ALA A 225 -5.65 -40.90 49.88
CA ALA A 225 -4.88 -41.88 49.10
C ALA A 225 -3.47 -42.11 49.69
N MET A 226 -2.85 -41.07 50.25
CA MET A 226 -1.57 -41.17 50.95
C MET A 226 -1.72 -41.94 52.25
N ASP A 227 -2.70 -41.60 53.09
CA ASP A 227 -2.95 -42.22 54.39
C ASP A 227 -3.33 -43.71 54.22
N SER A 228 -3.99 -44.05 53.12
CA SER A 228 -4.37 -45.41 52.74
C SER A 228 -3.23 -46.24 52.11
N GLY A 229 -2.10 -45.61 51.84
CA GLY A 229 -0.96 -46.26 51.16
C GLY A 229 -1.18 -46.49 49.64
N ILE A 230 -2.26 -46.03 49.10
CA ILE A 230 -2.59 -46.12 47.64
C ILE A 230 -1.64 -45.20 46.81
N LEU A 231 -1.30 -44.07 47.39
CA LEU A 231 -0.41 -43.08 46.76
C LEU A 231 0.87 -42.98 47.60
N LYS A 232 2.01 -43.16 46.95
CA LYS A 232 3.34 -42.95 47.53
C LYS A 232 4.13 -42.04 46.61
N GLY A 233 4.82 -41.05 47.17
CA GLY A 233 5.77 -40.23 46.43
C GLY A 233 7.04 -40.99 46.03
N ASP A 234 7.81 -40.43 45.14
CA ASP A 234 9.06 -40.98 44.58
C ASP A 234 10.33 -40.41 45.25
N GLY A 235 10.20 -39.69 46.35
CA GLY A 235 11.31 -39.00 47.04
C GLY A 235 11.40 -37.51 46.74
N ASP A 236 10.97 -37.09 45.55
CA ASP A 236 10.91 -35.69 45.12
C ASP A 236 9.51 -35.07 45.29
N GLY A 237 8.50 -35.93 45.58
CA GLY A 237 7.13 -35.52 45.82
C GLY A 237 6.10 -36.49 45.26
N LEU A 238 4.86 -36.02 45.09
CA LEU A 238 3.75 -36.85 44.62
C LEU A 238 3.67 -36.97 43.09
N ASN A 239 4.26 -36.04 42.36
CA ASN A 239 4.33 -35.97 40.91
C ASN A 239 2.95 -36.12 40.22
N LEU A 240 1.89 -35.46 40.74
CA LEU A 240 0.52 -35.56 40.27
C LEU A 240 0.19 -34.40 39.33
N ASN A 241 -0.46 -34.70 38.23
CA ASN A 241 -1.08 -33.68 37.36
C ASN A 241 -2.60 -33.60 37.63
N ASP A 242 -3.28 -32.67 36.99
CA ASP A 242 -4.73 -32.45 37.16
C ASP A 242 -5.56 -33.70 36.85
N LYS A 243 -5.14 -34.54 35.89
CA LYS A 243 -5.83 -35.77 35.52
C LYS A 243 -5.71 -36.79 36.66
N ASP A 244 -4.54 -36.87 37.27
CA ASP A 244 -4.29 -37.74 38.43
C ASP A 244 -5.14 -37.28 39.62
N LEU A 245 -5.21 -35.97 39.88
CA LEU A 245 -6.05 -35.44 40.96
C LEU A 245 -7.53 -35.78 40.77
N ARG A 246 -8.05 -35.69 39.52
CA ARG A 246 -9.44 -36.08 39.20
C ARG A 246 -9.66 -37.57 39.43
N THR A 247 -8.74 -38.40 38.97
CA THR A 247 -8.79 -39.85 39.16
C THR A 247 -8.80 -40.20 40.63
N ILE A 248 -7.88 -39.67 41.43
CA ILE A 248 -7.81 -39.92 42.89
C ILE A 248 -9.08 -39.44 43.60
N THR A 249 -9.62 -38.27 43.18
CA THR A 249 -10.88 -37.75 43.76
C THR A 249 -12.07 -38.65 43.44
N MET A 250 -12.10 -39.26 42.27
CA MET A 250 -13.13 -40.20 41.86
C MET A 250 -13.03 -41.51 42.70
N LEU A 251 -11.83 -42.05 42.90
CA LEU A 251 -11.58 -43.22 43.75
C LEU A 251 -11.96 -42.93 45.20
N TRP A 252 -11.60 -41.78 45.74
CA TRP A 252 -11.97 -41.37 47.07
C TRP A 252 -13.48 -41.32 47.31
N ARG A 253 -14.23 -40.81 46.31
CA ARG A 253 -15.71 -40.78 46.39
C ARG A 253 -16.33 -42.17 46.40
N LEU A 254 -15.69 -43.15 45.76
CA LEU A 254 -16.16 -44.52 45.68
C LEU A 254 -15.79 -45.35 46.94
N TRP A 255 -14.59 -45.14 47.47
CA TRP A 255 -14.03 -46.04 48.51
C TRP A 255 -13.52 -45.32 49.77
N GLY A 256 -13.49 -44.01 49.79
CA GLY A 256 -12.94 -43.20 50.87
C GLY A 256 -13.93 -42.86 51.99
N LYS A 257 -15.08 -43.53 52.05
CA LYS A 257 -16.11 -43.37 53.10
C LYS A 257 -15.81 -44.26 54.28
#